data_3d6b8fc591a82fca309de5ffb802644d
#
_entry.id   3d6b8fc591a82fca309de5ffb802644d
#
_cell.length_a   1.000
_cell.length_b   1.000
_cell.length_c   1.000
_cell.angle_alpha   90.00
_cell.angle_beta   90.00
_cell.angle_gamma   90.00
#
_symmetry.space_group_name_H-M   'P 1'
#
loop_
_entity.id
_entity.type
_entity.pdbx_description
1 polymer ?
#
loop_
_entity_poly.entity_id
_entity_poly.type
_entity_poly.pdbx_seq_one_letter_code
_entity_poly.pdbx_strand_id
1 'polypeptide(L)'
;MTPLGALLALVGLALIAIPVYRAFASERPTSGSPDAASPPADEALKQAVGAIDKKQFSLPAAAARYAKAIARAEATYGMPPGLLARQLDIESDHFAADVISGERKSRAGAIGIAQFMPATAAELGVDPTDPFASIDAAGRYMRSLYNRFGDWGAALAAYNWGEGRVLLHGAGAAPPETKQYVALILGAIG
;
A
#
# COMPACT_ATOMS: atom_id res chain seq x y z
N MET A 1 -8.44 -37.74 -11.85
CA MET A 1 -8.94 -37.00 -10.67
C MET A 1 -7.71 -36.43 -9.95
N THR A 2 -7.30 -35.23 -10.28
CA THR A 2 -6.18 -34.51 -9.68
C THR A 2 -6.73 -33.39 -8.84
N PRO A 3 -6.34 -33.25 -7.58
CA PRO A 3 -6.81 -32.15 -6.75
C PRO A 3 -5.97 -30.88 -7.04
N LEU A 4 -6.55 -30.00 -7.83
CA LEU A 4 -6.10 -28.60 -7.95
C LEU A 4 -6.80 -27.80 -6.84
N GLY A 5 -6.25 -27.79 -5.65
CA GLY A 5 -6.92 -27.13 -4.55
C GLY A 5 -6.05 -27.03 -3.29
N ALA A 6 -4.83 -26.48 -3.41
CA ALA A 6 -4.06 -26.16 -2.22
C ALA A 6 -2.86 -25.27 -2.56
N LEU A 7 -3.10 -24.02 -2.98
CA LEU A 7 -2.03 -23.02 -3.04
C LEU A 7 -2.54 -21.59 -2.88
N LEU A 8 -3.40 -21.34 -1.89
CA LEU A 8 -3.90 -20.00 -1.56
C LEU A 8 -3.97 -19.75 -0.05
N ALA A 9 -3.04 -20.32 0.70
CA ALA A 9 -3.01 -20.12 2.15
C ALA A 9 -1.57 -19.86 2.62
N LEU A 10 -0.93 -18.79 2.13
CA LEU A 10 0.31 -18.27 2.72
C LEU A 10 0.57 -16.82 2.25
N VAL A 11 -0.38 -15.92 2.46
CA VAL A 11 -0.10 -14.49 2.48
C VAL A 11 -0.46 -13.97 3.87
N GLY A 12 0.22 -14.52 4.87
CA GLY A 12 0.36 -13.87 6.15
C GLY A 12 1.37 -12.74 5.99
N LEU A 13 0.97 -11.62 5.38
CA LEU A 13 1.80 -10.44 5.25
C LEU A 13 2.15 -9.96 6.66
N ALA A 14 3.37 -10.26 7.11
CA ALA A 14 3.93 -9.68 8.31
C ALA A 14 4.26 -8.21 8.01
N LEU A 15 3.26 -7.34 8.10
CA LEU A 15 3.45 -5.89 8.13
C LEU A 15 4.27 -5.54 9.36
N ILE A 16 5.58 -5.47 9.20
CA ILE A 16 6.48 -4.90 10.21
C ILE A 16 6.48 -3.39 9.99
N ALA A 17 5.45 -2.72 10.44
CA ALA A 17 5.50 -1.28 10.58
C ALA A 17 6.30 -0.94 11.84
N ILE A 18 7.52 -0.44 11.65
CA ILE A 18 8.35 0.08 12.74
C ILE A 18 8.15 1.59 12.81
N PRO A 19 7.92 2.18 13.99
CA PRO A 19 7.79 3.62 14.15
C PRO A 19 9.16 4.28 14.05
N VAL A 20 9.52 4.79 12.88
CA VAL A 20 10.76 5.59 12.68
C VAL A 20 10.43 7.02 12.23
N TYR A 21 9.23 7.49 12.42
CA TYR A 21 8.86 8.82 11.92
C TYR A 21 9.43 9.99 12.73
N ARG A 22 9.91 9.77 13.96
CA ARG A 22 10.28 10.89 14.86
C ARG A 22 11.71 11.37 14.78
N ALA A 23 12.62 10.71 14.05
CA ALA A 23 14.04 11.06 14.05
C ALA A 23 14.50 11.96 12.90
N PHE A 24 13.69 12.19 11.85
CA PHE A 24 14.16 12.89 10.64
C PHE A 24 13.39 14.15 10.25
N ALA A 25 12.53 14.69 11.11
CA ALA A 25 11.81 15.93 10.81
C ALA A 25 12.67 17.21 10.96
N SER A 26 13.95 17.12 11.38
CA SER A 26 14.77 18.28 11.69
C SER A 26 16.02 18.48 10.82
N GLU A 27 16.32 17.61 9.87
CA GLU A 27 17.48 17.85 8.99
C GLU A 27 17.04 17.96 7.53
N ARG A 28 16.99 19.21 7.03
CA ARG A 28 16.98 19.44 5.57
C ARG A 28 18.34 19.04 5.02
N PRO A 29 18.43 18.13 4.05
CA PRO A 29 19.67 17.91 3.35
C PRO A 29 19.96 19.15 2.50
N THR A 30 21.11 19.78 2.76
CA THR A 30 21.73 20.78 1.90
C THR A 30 22.03 20.16 0.55
N SER A 31 21.75 20.93 -0.49
CA SER A 31 21.98 20.67 -1.91
C SER A 31 23.20 19.78 -2.21
N GLY A 32 22.95 18.55 -2.59
CA GLY A 32 23.90 17.65 -3.24
C GLY A 32 23.38 17.31 -4.63
N SER A 33 24.27 17.45 -5.62
CA SER A 33 24.05 17.23 -7.07
C SER A 33 23.27 15.94 -7.39
N PRO A 34 22.41 15.95 -8.40
CA PRO A 34 21.70 14.77 -8.86
C PRO A 34 22.55 14.03 -9.91
N ASP A 35 23.58 13.31 -9.48
CA ASP A 35 24.35 12.40 -10.32
C ASP A 35 24.67 11.14 -9.53
N ALA A 36 23.63 10.34 -9.29
CA ALA A 36 23.79 8.93 -8.99
C ALA A 36 22.74 8.19 -9.80
N ALA A 37 23.19 7.53 -10.86
CA ALA A 37 22.37 6.65 -11.67
C ALA A 37 21.55 5.71 -10.78
N SER A 38 20.23 5.81 -10.90
CA SER A 38 19.30 4.90 -10.22
C SER A 38 19.70 3.46 -10.54
N PRO A 39 19.85 2.60 -9.54
CA PRO A 39 20.29 1.23 -9.78
C PRO A 39 19.26 0.42 -10.57
N PRO A 40 19.66 -0.66 -11.21
CA PRO A 40 18.81 -1.54 -12.01
C PRO A 40 17.62 -2.16 -11.29
N ALA A 41 17.46 -1.89 -10.00
CA ALA A 41 16.36 -2.33 -9.16
C ALA A 41 14.98 -1.75 -9.55
N ASP A 42 14.93 -0.53 -10.09
CA ASP A 42 13.68 0.06 -10.59
C ASP A 42 13.20 -0.63 -11.86
N GLU A 43 14.14 -1.09 -12.69
CA GLU A 43 13.84 -1.86 -13.88
C GLU A 43 13.34 -3.26 -13.54
N ALA A 44 13.88 -3.89 -12.49
CA ALA A 44 13.39 -5.17 -11.98
C ALA A 44 11.96 -5.06 -11.42
N LEU A 45 11.61 -3.95 -10.78
CA LEU A 45 10.25 -3.69 -10.32
C LEU A 45 9.28 -3.51 -11.50
N LYS A 46 9.69 -2.75 -12.53
CA LYS A 46 8.91 -2.58 -13.78
C LYS A 46 8.71 -3.91 -14.53
N GLN A 47 9.74 -4.75 -14.58
CA GLN A 47 9.65 -6.07 -15.20
C GLN A 47 8.73 -7.01 -14.40
N ALA A 48 8.78 -6.98 -13.07
CA ALA A 48 7.89 -7.76 -12.22
C ALA A 48 6.41 -7.35 -12.39
N VAL A 49 6.14 -6.05 -12.51
CA VAL A 49 4.80 -5.50 -12.81
C VAL A 49 4.32 -5.93 -14.21
N GLY A 50 5.22 -5.93 -15.20
CA GLY A 50 4.90 -6.35 -16.59
C GLY A 50 4.63 -7.85 -16.78
N ALA A 51 5.05 -8.69 -15.83
CA ALA A 51 4.89 -10.15 -15.91
C ALA A 51 3.58 -10.66 -15.25
N ILE A 52 2.83 -9.81 -14.56
CA ILE A 52 1.56 -10.18 -13.95
C ILE A 52 0.47 -10.13 -15.02
N ASP A 53 -0.23 -11.25 -15.17
CA ASP A 53 -1.39 -11.38 -16.06
C ASP A 53 -2.40 -10.26 -15.73
N LYS A 54 -2.69 -9.40 -16.72
CA LYS A 54 -3.58 -8.23 -16.61
C LYS A 54 -5.05 -8.66 -16.49
N LYS A 55 -5.34 -9.53 -15.53
CA LYS A 55 -6.70 -9.86 -15.20
C LYS A 55 -7.35 -8.63 -14.58
N GLN A 56 -8.28 -8.04 -15.33
CA GLN A 56 -9.00 -6.83 -14.90
C GLN A 56 -9.55 -7.03 -13.49
N PHE A 57 -9.02 -6.23 -12.55
CA PHE A 57 -9.48 -6.27 -11.16
C PHE A 57 -10.94 -5.78 -11.10
N SER A 58 -11.80 -6.57 -10.46
CA SER A 58 -13.14 -6.14 -10.11
C SER A 58 -13.30 -6.16 -8.59
N LEU A 59 -13.90 -5.12 -8.04
CA LEU A 59 -14.17 -5.06 -6.61
C LEU A 59 -15.01 -6.27 -6.17
N PRO A 60 -14.62 -6.96 -5.09
CA PRO A 60 -15.43 -8.02 -4.50
C PRO A 60 -16.82 -7.51 -4.09
N ALA A 61 -17.83 -8.40 -4.06
CA ALA A 61 -19.17 -8.04 -3.61
C ALA A 61 -19.18 -7.42 -2.19
N ALA A 62 -18.30 -7.90 -1.31
CA ALA A 62 -18.11 -7.34 0.04
C ALA A 62 -17.68 -5.86 0.04
N ALA A 63 -17.03 -5.40 -1.02
CA ALA A 63 -16.58 -4.02 -1.18
C ALA A 63 -17.67 -3.08 -1.71
N ALA A 64 -18.82 -3.59 -2.18
CA ALA A 64 -19.84 -2.79 -2.87
C ALA A 64 -20.26 -1.53 -2.10
N ARG A 65 -20.40 -1.64 -0.77
CA ARG A 65 -20.75 -0.52 0.10
C ARG A 65 -19.69 0.60 0.15
N TYR A 66 -18.44 0.27 -0.16
CA TYR A 66 -17.28 1.19 -0.12
C TYR A 66 -16.93 1.75 -1.49
N ALA A 67 -17.44 1.16 -2.58
CA ALA A 67 -17.06 1.48 -3.96
C ALA A 67 -17.12 2.98 -4.28
N LYS A 68 -18.19 3.66 -3.85
CA LYS A 68 -18.36 5.10 -4.05
C LYS A 68 -17.30 5.94 -3.31
N ALA A 69 -17.01 5.57 -2.06
CA ALA A 69 -16.00 6.26 -1.26
C ALA A 69 -14.60 6.08 -1.84
N ILE A 70 -14.28 4.87 -2.27
CA ILE A 70 -13.00 4.53 -2.92
C ILE A 70 -12.83 5.33 -4.21
N ALA A 71 -13.80 5.28 -5.12
CA ALA A 71 -13.74 6.02 -6.38
C ALA A 71 -13.63 7.54 -6.16
N ARG A 72 -14.32 8.07 -5.15
CA ARG A 72 -14.22 9.47 -4.76
C ARG A 72 -12.81 9.82 -4.26
N ALA A 73 -12.23 8.98 -3.40
CA ALA A 73 -10.87 9.19 -2.89
C ALA A 73 -9.84 9.15 -4.04
N GLU A 74 -9.93 8.15 -4.94
CA GLU A 74 -9.06 8.06 -6.12
C GLU A 74 -9.13 9.33 -6.97
N ALA A 75 -10.33 9.81 -7.28
CA ALA A 75 -10.53 11.04 -8.06
C ALA A 75 -10.01 12.28 -7.30
N THR A 76 -10.31 12.41 -6.00
CA THR A 76 -9.91 13.56 -5.18
C THR A 76 -8.39 13.68 -5.09
N TYR A 77 -7.71 12.56 -4.92
CA TYR A 77 -6.26 12.52 -4.73
C TYR A 77 -5.49 12.22 -6.02
N GLY A 78 -6.17 12.20 -7.18
CA GLY A 78 -5.56 11.99 -8.49
C GLY A 78 -4.81 10.68 -8.60
N MET A 79 -5.36 9.62 -8.02
CA MET A 79 -4.84 8.27 -8.12
C MET A 79 -5.32 7.60 -9.41
N PRO A 80 -4.54 6.67 -10.00
CA PRO A 80 -5.04 5.83 -11.07
C PRO A 80 -6.31 5.09 -10.62
N PRO A 81 -7.35 5.02 -11.46
CA PRO A 81 -8.56 4.27 -11.13
C PRO A 81 -8.26 2.82 -10.77
N GLY A 82 -8.79 2.35 -9.65
CA GLY A 82 -8.61 1.00 -9.15
C GLY A 82 -7.36 0.78 -8.26
N LEU A 83 -6.45 1.75 -8.17
CA LEU A 83 -5.24 1.61 -7.34
C LEU A 83 -5.60 1.49 -5.86
N LEU A 84 -6.37 2.43 -5.32
CA LEU A 84 -6.80 2.40 -3.93
C LEU A 84 -7.74 1.22 -3.67
N ALA A 85 -8.62 0.92 -4.63
CA ALA A 85 -9.52 -0.23 -4.54
C ALA A 85 -8.75 -1.54 -4.35
N ARG A 86 -7.71 -1.76 -5.16
CA ARG A 86 -6.87 -2.96 -5.08
C ARG A 86 -6.01 -2.98 -3.83
N GLN A 87 -5.48 -1.83 -3.45
CA GLN A 87 -4.73 -1.70 -2.20
C GLN A 87 -5.58 -2.12 -1.00
N LEU A 88 -6.78 -1.54 -0.86
CA LEU A 88 -7.68 -1.84 0.26
C LEU A 88 -8.19 -3.28 0.24
N ASP A 89 -8.36 -3.89 -0.93
CA ASP A 89 -8.70 -5.31 -1.06
C ASP A 89 -7.62 -6.20 -0.42
N ILE A 90 -6.36 -5.90 -0.66
CA ILE A 90 -5.23 -6.64 -0.08
C ILE A 90 -5.08 -6.34 1.42
N GLU A 91 -5.14 -5.07 1.82
CA GLU A 91 -4.97 -4.67 3.22
C GLU A 91 -6.06 -5.26 4.12
N SER A 92 -7.29 -5.30 3.65
CA SER A 92 -8.44 -5.76 4.45
C SER A 92 -8.77 -7.24 4.30
N ASP A 93 -7.87 -8.03 3.71
CA ASP A 93 -8.11 -9.45 3.45
C ASP A 93 -9.44 -9.65 2.67
N HIS A 94 -9.52 -9.03 1.50
CA HIS A 94 -10.68 -9.05 0.61
C HIS A 94 -11.96 -8.45 1.24
N PHE A 95 -11.81 -7.34 1.95
CA PHE A 95 -12.88 -6.63 2.66
C PHE A 95 -13.55 -7.49 3.75
N ALA A 96 -12.77 -8.29 4.47
CA ALA A 96 -13.25 -9.09 5.59
C ALA A 96 -13.77 -8.19 6.71
N ALA A 97 -14.98 -8.49 7.19
CA ALA A 97 -15.69 -7.63 8.13
C ALA A 97 -14.99 -7.50 9.50
N ASP A 98 -14.39 -8.58 9.97
CA ASP A 98 -13.63 -8.63 11.24
C ASP A 98 -12.32 -7.81 11.18
N VAL A 99 -11.68 -7.73 10.00
CA VAL A 99 -10.52 -6.85 9.78
C VAL A 99 -10.97 -5.39 9.76
N ILE A 100 -12.04 -5.09 9.00
CA ILE A 100 -12.53 -3.72 8.84
C ILE A 100 -13.00 -3.15 10.17
N SER A 101 -13.66 -3.93 11.00
CA SER A 101 -14.11 -3.51 12.34
C SER A 101 -12.96 -3.35 13.35
N GLY A 102 -11.76 -3.85 13.03
CA GLY A 102 -10.63 -3.88 13.95
C GLY A 102 -10.69 -5.00 15.00
N GLU A 103 -11.66 -5.92 14.89
CA GLU A 103 -11.73 -7.12 15.71
C GLU A 103 -10.51 -8.02 15.44
N ARG A 104 -10.19 -8.25 14.16
CA ARG A 104 -8.96 -8.90 13.74
C ARG A 104 -7.94 -7.86 13.30
N LYS A 105 -6.81 -7.83 13.98
CA LYS A 105 -5.66 -6.97 13.68
C LYS A 105 -4.56 -7.79 13.01
N SER A 106 -3.67 -7.13 12.27
CA SER A 106 -2.46 -7.79 11.79
C SER A 106 -1.57 -8.21 12.97
N ARG A 107 -0.62 -9.10 12.71
CA ARG A 107 0.37 -9.52 13.73
C ARG A 107 1.16 -8.32 14.29
N ALA A 108 1.36 -7.29 13.50
CA ALA A 108 2.03 -6.05 13.90
C ALA A 108 1.10 -5.04 14.60
N GLY A 109 -0.20 -5.31 14.67
CA GLY A 109 -1.19 -4.44 15.30
C GLY A 109 -1.83 -3.43 14.37
N ALA A 110 -1.71 -3.57 13.03
CA ALA A 110 -2.42 -2.74 12.06
C ALA A 110 -3.93 -3.01 12.11
N ILE A 111 -4.75 -1.97 11.88
CA ILE A 111 -6.19 -1.96 12.16
C ILE A 111 -6.97 -1.44 10.95
N GLY A 112 -8.13 -2.05 10.70
CA GLY A 112 -9.16 -1.53 9.83
C GLY A 112 -8.93 -1.77 8.35
N ILE A 113 -9.78 -1.17 7.51
CA ILE A 113 -9.79 -1.37 6.06
C ILE A 113 -8.46 -0.99 5.37
N ALA A 114 -7.75 0.01 5.91
CA ALA A 114 -6.48 0.51 5.37
C ALA A 114 -5.26 -0.02 6.14
N GLN A 115 -5.46 -0.91 7.12
CA GLN A 115 -4.40 -1.49 7.94
C GLN A 115 -3.42 -0.45 8.50
N PHE A 116 -3.97 0.65 9.02
CA PHE A 116 -3.14 1.65 9.66
C PHE A 116 -2.57 1.15 10.98
N MET A 117 -1.28 1.39 11.19
CA MET A 117 -0.70 1.29 12.51
C MET A 117 -1.29 2.36 13.42
N PRO A 118 -1.45 2.10 14.74
CA PRO A 118 -2.01 3.08 15.67
C PRO A 118 -1.33 4.45 15.62
N ALA A 119 0.00 4.48 15.47
CA ALA A 119 0.75 5.74 15.34
C ALA A 119 0.40 6.48 14.05
N THR A 120 0.32 5.77 12.91
CA THR A 120 -0.06 6.36 11.62
C THR A 120 -1.50 6.86 11.64
N ALA A 121 -2.44 6.10 12.24
CA ALA A 121 -3.82 6.54 12.39
C ALA A 121 -3.92 7.84 13.21
N ALA A 122 -3.16 7.94 14.30
CA ALA A 122 -3.10 9.15 15.12
C ALA A 122 -2.51 10.34 14.36
N GLU A 123 -1.43 10.15 13.58
CA GLU A 123 -0.83 11.20 12.75
C GLU A 123 -1.77 11.67 11.64
N LEU A 124 -2.55 10.76 11.05
CA LEU A 124 -3.54 11.07 10.04
C LEU A 124 -4.83 11.66 10.62
N GLY A 125 -5.00 11.62 11.95
CA GLY A 125 -6.18 12.10 12.65
C GLY A 125 -7.44 11.26 12.35
N VAL A 126 -7.29 9.93 12.20
CA VAL A 126 -8.37 9.03 11.81
C VAL A 126 -8.57 7.91 12.83
N ASP A 127 -9.84 7.55 13.08
CA ASP A 127 -10.17 6.28 13.72
C ASP A 127 -10.03 5.14 12.68
N PRO A 128 -9.07 4.23 12.84
CA PRO A 128 -8.86 3.17 11.85
C PRO A 128 -10.01 2.16 11.79
N THR A 129 -10.94 2.17 12.73
CA THR A 129 -12.16 1.34 12.71
C THR A 129 -13.32 1.99 11.97
N ASP A 130 -13.23 3.29 11.62
CA ASP A 130 -14.14 3.94 10.68
C ASP A 130 -13.65 3.70 9.24
N PRO A 131 -14.32 2.82 8.47
CA PRO A 131 -13.84 2.48 7.14
C PRO A 131 -13.94 3.64 6.15
N PHE A 132 -14.92 4.54 6.30
CA PHE A 132 -15.06 5.65 5.35
C PHE A 132 -14.03 6.75 5.60
N ALA A 133 -13.76 7.08 6.85
CA ALA A 133 -12.68 7.99 7.22
C ALA A 133 -11.31 7.40 6.84
N SER A 134 -11.12 6.10 7.03
CA SER A 134 -9.88 5.40 6.67
C SER A 134 -9.64 5.34 5.15
N ILE A 135 -10.69 5.19 4.32
CA ILE A 135 -10.57 5.25 2.86
C ILE A 135 -10.06 6.63 2.41
N ASP A 136 -10.66 7.71 2.94
CA ASP A 136 -10.22 9.08 2.62
C ASP A 136 -8.78 9.33 3.07
N ALA A 137 -8.46 8.95 4.31
CA ALA A 137 -7.13 9.09 4.88
C ALA A 137 -6.07 8.29 4.09
N ALA A 138 -6.41 7.08 3.61
CA ALA A 138 -5.52 6.27 2.78
C ALA A 138 -5.23 6.94 1.43
N GLY A 139 -6.25 7.49 0.77
CA GLY A 139 -6.07 8.26 -0.47
C GLY A 139 -5.16 9.47 -0.27
N ARG A 140 -5.42 10.25 0.80
CA ARG A 140 -4.60 11.42 1.17
C ARG A 140 -3.15 11.02 1.49
N TYR A 141 -2.95 9.96 2.23
CA TYR A 141 -1.60 9.47 2.58
C TYR A 141 -0.86 8.94 1.35
N MET A 142 -1.51 8.16 0.50
CA MET A 142 -0.93 7.71 -0.77
C MET A 142 -0.53 8.88 -1.69
N ARG A 143 -1.33 9.95 -1.76
CA ARG A 143 -0.96 11.16 -2.49
C ARG A 143 0.28 11.82 -1.90
N SER A 144 0.41 11.89 -0.57
CA SER A 144 1.60 12.47 0.06
C SER A 144 2.86 11.65 -0.25
N LEU A 145 2.76 10.32 -0.24
CA LEU A 145 3.84 9.42 -0.62
C LEU A 145 4.20 9.58 -2.11
N TYR A 146 3.20 9.66 -3.00
CA TYR A 146 3.44 9.94 -4.41
C TYR A 146 4.16 11.28 -4.62
N ASN A 147 3.74 12.33 -3.95
CA ASN A 147 4.40 13.64 -4.06
C ASN A 147 5.86 13.60 -3.59
N ARG A 148 6.18 12.71 -2.66
CA ARG A 148 7.54 12.51 -2.15
C ARG A 148 8.42 11.69 -3.07
N PHE A 149 7.88 10.61 -3.64
CA PHE A 149 8.66 9.63 -4.39
C PHE A 149 8.49 9.73 -5.92
N GLY A 150 7.49 10.45 -6.42
CA GLY A 150 7.25 10.69 -7.83
C GLY A 150 6.69 9.50 -8.61
N ASP A 151 6.46 8.37 -7.95
CA ASP A 151 6.03 7.10 -8.57
C ASP A 151 5.06 6.34 -7.66
N TRP A 152 4.02 5.73 -8.24
CA TRP A 152 3.01 4.98 -7.46
C TRP A 152 3.56 3.67 -6.89
N GLY A 153 4.49 3.03 -7.56
CA GLY A 153 5.13 1.81 -7.06
C GLY A 153 5.99 2.11 -5.84
N ALA A 154 6.75 3.20 -5.88
CA ALA A 154 7.52 3.67 -4.73
C ALA A 154 6.62 4.14 -3.58
N ALA A 155 5.49 4.79 -3.87
CA ALA A 155 4.50 5.16 -2.87
C ALA A 155 3.88 3.94 -2.19
N LEU A 156 3.50 2.90 -2.95
CA LEU A 156 3.00 1.63 -2.42
C LEU A 156 4.07 0.90 -1.59
N ALA A 157 5.31 0.89 -2.05
CA ALA A 157 6.42 0.32 -1.28
C ALA A 157 6.63 1.07 0.04
N ALA A 158 6.52 2.40 0.03
CA ALA A 158 6.63 3.22 1.23
C ALA A 158 5.47 3.00 2.20
N TYR A 159 4.25 2.82 1.69
CA TYR A 159 3.09 2.47 2.50
C TYR A 159 3.27 1.12 3.22
N ASN A 160 3.70 0.11 2.48
CA ASN A 160 3.84 -1.26 2.97
C ASN A 160 5.10 -1.50 3.81
N TRP A 161 6.25 -1.04 3.33
CA TRP A 161 7.55 -1.30 3.95
C TRP A 161 7.99 -0.19 4.91
N GLY A 162 7.46 1.01 4.72
CA GLY A 162 7.74 2.19 5.51
C GLY A 162 8.51 3.26 4.74
N GLU A 163 8.02 4.50 4.84
CA GLU A 163 8.53 5.67 4.13
C GLU A 163 10.02 5.91 4.39
N GLY A 164 10.46 5.83 5.66
CA GLY A 164 11.86 6.03 6.03
C GLY A 164 12.82 5.01 5.39
N ARG A 165 12.37 3.77 5.22
CA ARG A 165 13.18 2.73 4.57
C ARG A 165 13.31 2.98 3.08
N VAL A 166 12.22 3.39 2.42
CA VAL A 166 12.25 3.73 0.99
C VAL A 166 13.12 4.97 0.76
N LEU A 167 13.07 5.97 1.64
CA LEU A 167 13.97 7.13 1.58
C LEU A 167 15.45 6.74 1.69
N LEU A 168 15.76 5.82 2.60
CA LEU A 168 17.15 5.44 2.87
C LEU A 168 17.72 4.48 1.83
N HIS A 169 16.92 3.54 1.32
CA HIS A 169 17.40 2.42 0.51
C HIS A 169 16.84 2.39 -0.91
N GLY A 170 15.85 3.24 -1.22
CA GLY A 170 15.09 3.16 -2.47
C GLY A 170 14.03 2.06 -2.46
N ALA A 171 12.98 2.22 -3.27
CA ALA A 171 11.90 1.24 -3.40
C ALA A 171 12.39 -0.11 -3.97
N GLY A 172 13.40 -0.08 -4.83
CA GLY A 172 14.00 -1.27 -5.42
C GLY A 172 14.70 -2.20 -4.41
N ALA A 173 15.10 -1.68 -3.25
CA ALA A 173 15.66 -2.48 -2.16
C ALA A 173 14.60 -3.12 -1.25
N ALA A 174 13.31 -2.88 -1.52
CA ALA A 174 12.22 -3.46 -0.74
C ALA A 174 12.29 -5.01 -0.75
N PRO A 175 11.86 -5.67 0.34
CA PRO A 175 11.86 -7.12 0.44
C PRO A 175 10.88 -7.76 -0.57
N PRO A 176 11.04 -9.06 -0.88
CA PRO A 176 10.22 -9.75 -1.88
C PRO A 176 8.71 -9.61 -1.65
N GLU A 177 8.25 -9.66 -0.42
CA GLU A 177 6.83 -9.48 -0.06
C GLU A 177 6.30 -8.10 -0.43
N THR A 178 7.07 -7.04 -0.20
CA THR A 178 6.69 -5.68 -0.59
C THR A 178 6.70 -5.52 -2.11
N LYS A 179 7.68 -6.10 -2.81
CA LYS A 179 7.72 -6.11 -4.28
C LYS A 179 6.50 -6.84 -4.85
N GLN A 180 6.13 -7.98 -4.27
CA GLN A 180 4.93 -8.71 -4.66
C GLN A 180 3.65 -7.90 -4.41
N TYR A 181 3.54 -7.23 -3.26
CA TYR A 181 2.44 -6.33 -2.93
C TYR A 181 2.27 -5.23 -4.00
N VAL A 182 3.36 -4.54 -4.34
CA VAL A 182 3.37 -3.50 -5.38
C VAL A 182 2.94 -4.08 -6.74
N ALA A 183 3.50 -5.22 -7.12
CA ALA A 183 3.22 -5.87 -8.39
C ALA A 183 1.74 -6.31 -8.50
N LEU A 184 1.17 -6.87 -7.43
CA LEU A 184 -0.25 -7.27 -7.40
C LEU A 184 -1.19 -6.07 -7.57
N ILE A 185 -0.86 -4.92 -6.98
CA ILE A 185 -1.71 -3.72 -7.08
C ILE A 185 -1.58 -3.10 -8.47
N LEU A 186 -0.36 -2.83 -8.93
CA LEU A 186 -0.14 -2.15 -10.21
C LEU A 186 -0.50 -3.02 -11.42
N GLY A 187 -0.24 -4.33 -11.36
CA GLY A 187 -0.58 -5.25 -12.45
C GLY A 187 -2.10 -5.41 -12.68
N ALA A 188 -2.92 -5.05 -11.70
CA ALA A 188 -4.37 -5.15 -11.79
C ALA A 188 -5.06 -3.90 -12.37
N ILE A 189 -4.35 -2.78 -12.51
CA ILE A 189 -4.89 -1.48 -12.94
C ILE A 189 -4.33 -0.99 -14.29
N GLY A 190 -3.56 -1.84 -14.98
CA GLY A 190 -2.91 -1.52 -16.25
C GLY A 190 -3.79 -1.67 -17.48
#